data_8cdc0b9650cedd601c7b901a768146f9
#
_entry.id   8cdc0b9650cedd601c7b901a768146f9
#
_cell.length_a   1.000
_cell.length_b   1.000
_cell.length_c   1.000
_cell.angle_alpha   90.00
_cell.angle_beta   90.00
_cell.angle_gamma   90.00
#
_symmetry.space_group_name_H-M   'P 1'
#
loop_
_entity.id
_entity.type
_entity.pdbx_description
1 polymer ?
#
loop_
_entity_poly.entity_id
_entity_poly.type
_entity_poly.pdbx_seq_one_letter_code
_entity_poly.pdbx_strand_id
1 'polypeptide(L)'
;MGSLILLFLVWYAMRTLQYMLPVAGHEDLVEIPDSVIRNLAAAALILLLYAVLTAVEKKAGDKITIWCKRIAVTLGMLWQGIAGLCWVLAADRVPSADQASVIGAAIDFIQGDYGTLAPDHYCGLYAHQLGPAAMEEMLFRILGEADYHVIQIVFVLLNVAGIYCIYGILKEVSGRLAVVTMGTLLAGSCMASVFYTSWVYGEIPWVFCSLFSAWMLVRYIKYGKTGSLVGIVTALTLGTLLRKNTLVLVVAYCMVGAVRIFSKWDRRLLISLVLALALPLLCYQGIYKMYEMRSGMEHSRGLPTSAYLYLGMEEIGGRYGWYYSDCWAQYYATDCNTEQSDQIYREMMQERMQAMNCLLYTSDAADDL
;
A
#
# COMPACT_ATOMS: atom_id res chain seq x y z
N MET A 1 21.35 12.00 12.74
CA MET A 1 20.33 11.31 11.93
C MET A 1 19.65 12.23 10.91
N GLY A 2 19.16 13.44 11.27
CA GLY A 2 18.51 14.37 10.31
C GLY A 2 19.39 14.81 9.14
N SER A 3 20.69 15.01 9.35
CA SER A 3 21.61 15.43 8.28
C SER A 3 21.83 14.34 7.23
N LEU A 4 21.87 13.06 7.61
CA LEU A 4 22.01 11.94 6.68
C LEU A 4 20.75 11.76 5.83
N ILE A 5 19.57 11.91 6.45
CA ILE A 5 18.29 11.87 5.73
C ILE A 5 18.23 13.02 4.72
N LEU A 6 18.65 14.23 5.12
CA LEU A 6 18.67 15.39 4.23
C LEU A 6 19.63 15.17 3.04
N LEU A 7 20.83 14.66 3.28
CA LEU A 7 21.79 14.33 2.22
C LEU A 7 21.24 13.30 1.24
N PHE A 8 20.60 12.25 1.76
CA PHE A 8 19.94 11.25 0.92
C PHE A 8 18.82 11.86 0.08
N LEU A 9 17.97 12.69 0.68
CA LEU A 9 16.87 13.37 -0.05
C LEU A 9 17.41 14.33 -1.13
N VAL A 10 18.50 15.04 -0.85
CA VAL A 10 19.16 15.92 -1.85
C VAL A 10 19.73 15.08 -2.99
N TRP A 11 20.46 14.01 -2.67
CA TRP A 11 21.00 13.09 -3.69
C TRP A 11 19.87 12.49 -4.55
N TYR A 12 18.81 11.99 -3.93
CA TYR A 12 17.65 11.43 -4.62
C TYR A 12 16.97 12.48 -5.52
N ALA A 13 16.77 13.69 -5.03
CA ALA A 13 16.21 14.79 -5.82
C ALA A 13 17.10 15.14 -7.03
N MET A 14 18.42 15.11 -6.88
CA MET A 14 19.34 15.33 -8.01
C MET A 14 19.24 14.21 -9.05
N ARG A 15 19.12 12.94 -8.62
CA ARG A 15 18.92 11.80 -9.54
C ARG A 15 17.59 11.90 -10.29
N THR A 16 16.50 12.22 -9.61
CA THR A 16 15.16 12.37 -10.23
C THR A 16 15.08 13.57 -11.19
N LEU A 17 15.95 14.59 -11.04
CA LEU A 17 16.07 15.67 -12.01
C LEU A 17 16.75 15.23 -13.31
N GLN A 18 17.61 14.21 -13.25
CA GLN A 18 18.44 13.77 -14.38
C GLN A 18 17.88 12.56 -15.10
N TYR A 19 17.16 11.68 -14.39
CA TYR A 19 16.70 10.39 -14.89
C TYR A 19 15.25 10.15 -14.55
N MET A 20 14.53 9.51 -15.46
CA MET A 20 13.25 8.85 -15.16
C MET A 20 13.50 7.33 -15.08
N LEU A 21 12.66 6.65 -14.31
CA LEU A 21 12.72 5.21 -14.09
C LEU A 21 11.44 4.56 -14.63
N PRO A 22 11.28 4.45 -15.95
CA PRO A 22 10.16 3.70 -16.51
C PRO A 22 10.37 2.20 -16.27
N VAL A 23 9.28 1.48 -16.10
CA VAL A 23 9.30 0.02 -16.10
C VAL A 23 9.37 -0.44 -17.56
N ALA A 24 10.48 -1.09 -17.92
CA ALA A 24 10.62 -1.75 -19.21
C ALA A 24 9.95 -3.14 -19.17
N GLY A 25 9.83 -3.80 -20.33
CA GLY A 25 9.32 -5.17 -20.39
C GLY A 25 10.03 -6.09 -19.40
N HIS A 26 9.31 -7.01 -18.79
CA HIS A 26 9.77 -7.89 -17.69
C HIS A 26 10.04 -7.18 -16.35
N GLU A 27 9.38 -6.03 -16.09
CA GLU A 27 9.45 -5.29 -14.82
C GLU A 27 10.84 -4.73 -14.49
N ASP A 28 11.73 -4.62 -15.46
CA ASP A 28 13.03 -3.98 -15.27
C ASP A 28 12.90 -2.47 -15.13
N LEU A 29 13.48 -1.92 -14.08
CA LEU A 29 13.65 -0.49 -13.94
C LEU A 29 14.85 -0.05 -14.79
N VAL A 30 14.59 0.75 -15.81
CA VAL A 30 15.63 1.28 -16.69
C VAL A 30 15.81 2.77 -16.43
N GLU A 31 17.05 3.21 -16.17
CA GLU A 31 17.37 4.63 -16.10
C GLU A 31 17.40 5.24 -17.49
N ILE A 32 16.43 6.10 -17.79
CA ILE A 32 16.40 6.85 -19.05
C ILE A 32 16.71 8.32 -18.74
N PRO A 33 17.69 8.93 -19.46
CA PRO A 33 17.97 10.36 -19.29
C PRO A 33 16.73 11.22 -19.53
N ASP A 34 16.46 12.14 -18.61
CA ASP A 34 15.36 13.11 -18.72
C ASP A 34 15.89 14.54 -18.91
N SER A 35 15.04 15.44 -19.35
CA SER A 35 15.38 16.83 -19.58
C SER A 35 15.50 17.60 -18.26
N VAL A 36 16.73 17.79 -17.80
CA VAL A 36 17.03 18.60 -16.61
C VAL A 36 16.40 20.00 -16.71
N ILE A 37 16.41 20.60 -17.92
CA ILE A 37 15.85 21.96 -18.13
C ILE A 37 14.33 21.95 -17.89
N ARG A 38 13.59 20.96 -18.41
CA ARG A 38 12.14 20.83 -18.17
C ARG A 38 11.83 20.62 -16.70
N ASN A 39 12.62 19.77 -16.04
CA ASN A 39 12.42 19.48 -14.62
C ASN A 39 12.73 20.68 -13.73
N LEU A 40 13.78 21.45 -14.04
CA LEU A 40 14.07 22.70 -13.35
C LEU A 40 13.00 23.76 -13.61
N ALA A 41 12.48 23.88 -14.85
CA ALA A 41 11.38 24.79 -15.17
C ALA A 41 10.10 24.42 -14.39
N ALA A 42 9.77 23.14 -14.30
CA ALA A 42 8.65 22.66 -13.49
C ALA A 42 8.84 22.97 -12.00
N ALA A 43 10.02 22.72 -11.45
CA ALA A 43 10.36 23.07 -10.07
C ALA A 43 10.26 24.59 -9.82
N ALA A 44 10.78 25.41 -10.73
CA ALA A 44 10.68 26.86 -10.64
C ALA A 44 9.22 27.35 -10.68
N LEU A 45 8.38 26.75 -11.54
CA LEU A 45 6.95 27.05 -11.59
C LEU A 45 6.26 26.70 -10.26
N ILE A 46 6.54 25.53 -9.69
CA ILE A 46 6.01 25.11 -8.39
C ILE A 46 6.40 26.10 -7.29
N LEU A 47 7.68 26.50 -7.24
CA LEU A 47 8.18 27.49 -6.27
C LEU A 47 7.54 28.87 -6.47
N LEU A 48 7.37 29.30 -7.71
CA LEU A 48 6.68 30.55 -8.03
C LEU A 48 5.22 30.54 -7.56
N LEU A 49 4.49 29.47 -7.86
CA LEU A 49 3.10 29.29 -7.40
C LEU A 49 3.03 29.28 -5.87
N TYR A 50 3.96 28.60 -5.19
CA TYR A 50 4.06 28.63 -3.75
C TYR A 50 4.26 30.04 -3.19
N ALA A 51 5.16 30.82 -3.80
CA ALA A 51 5.43 32.20 -3.41
C ALA A 51 4.20 33.10 -3.63
N VAL A 52 3.52 32.94 -4.77
CA VAL A 52 2.28 33.69 -5.09
C VAL A 52 1.18 33.36 -4.08
N LEU A 53 0.92 32.07 -3.81
CA LEU A 53 -0.10 31.66 -2.84
C LEU A 53 0.22 32.16 -1.42
N THR A 54 1.51 32.17 -1.04
CA THR A 54 1.95 32.72 0.24
C THR A 54 1.74 34.26 0.29
N ALA A 55 1.97 34.96 -0.81
CA ALA A 55 1.70 36.39 -0.89
C ALA A 55 0.20 36.71 -0.86
N VAL A 56 -0.61 35.87 -1.53
CA VAL A 56 -2.08 35.96 -1.47
C VAL A 56 -2.57 35.75 -0.04
N GLU A 57 -2.06 34.72 0.66
CA GLU A 57 -2.45 34.43 2.06
C GLU A 57 -2.22 35.62 2.99
N LYS A 58 -1.12 36.37 2.78
CA LYS A 58 -0.79 37.57 3.59
C LYS A 58 -1.73 38.76 3.34
N LYS A 59 -2.35 38.81 2.15
CA LYS A 59 -3.20 39.93 1.74
C LYS A 59 -4.68 39.60 1.74
N ALA A 60 -5.03 38.32 1.62
CA ALA A 60 -6.40 37.87 1.52
C ALA A 60 -7.00 37.66 2.92
N GLY A 61 -8.26 38.00 3.09
CA GLY A 61 -9.03 37.66 4.29
C GLY A 61 -9.31 36.14 4.39
N ASP A 62 -9.68 35.70 5.59
CA ASP A 62 -9.93 34.29 5.90
C ASP A 62 -10.91 33.61 4.95
N LYS A 63 -11.95 34.32 4.52
CA LYS A 63 -12.95 33.79 3.57
C LYS A 63 -12.32 33.37 2.25
N ILE A 64 -11.48 34.22 1.65
CA ILE A 64 -10.81 33.92 0.38
C ILE A 64 -9.86 32.72 0.54
N THR A 65 -9.10 32.72 1.62
CA THR A 65 -8.19 31.61 1.93
C THR A 65 -8.94 30.27 2.06
N ILE A 66 -10.09 30.25 2.75
CA ILE A 66 -10.91 29.04 2.88
C ILE A 66 -11.47 28.62 1.51
N TRP A 67 -11.96 29.56 0.69
CA TRP A 67 -12.47 29.26 -0.64
C TRP A 67 -11.40 28.67 -1.57
N CYS A 68 -10.21 29.26 -1.61
CA CYS A 68 -9.09 28.73 -2.40
C CYS A 68 -8.76 27.28 -2.03
N LYS A 69 -8.69 26.96 -0.74
CA LYS A 69 -8.45 25.59 -0.26
C LYS A 69 -9.56 24.63 -0.68
N ARG A 70 -10.83 25.07 -0.61
CA ARG A 70 -11.98 24.25 -1.05
C ARG A 70 -11.97 24.02 -2.55
N ILE A 71 -11.68 25.07 -3.33
CA ILE A 71 -11.54 24.94 -4.80
C ILE A 71 -10.46 23.92 -5.13
N ALA A 72 -9.28 24.03 -4.49
CA ALA A 72 -8.18 23.12 -4.75
C ALA A 72 -8.54 21.64 -4.49
N VAL A 73 -9.21 21.34 -3.37
CA VAL A 73 -9.62 19.96 -3.09
C VAL A 73 -10.70 19.48 -4.06
N THR A 74 -11.67 20.35 -4.40
CA THR A 74 -12.71 20.01 -5.37
C THR A 74 -12.10 19.73 -6.75
N LEU A 75 -11.19 20.57 -7.23
CA LEU A 75 -10.49 20.36 -8.50
C LEU A 75 -9.65 19.07 -8.49
N GLY A 76 -8.91 18.81 -7.42
CA GLY A 76 -8.13 17.58 -7.28
C GLY A 76 -9.01 16.31 -7.29
N MET A 77 -10.13 16.34 -6.57
CA MET A 77 -11.11 15.25 -6.53
C MET A 77 -11.81 15.04 -7.89
N LEU A 78 -12.26 16.12 -8.52
CA LEU A 78 -12.90 16.07 -9.84
C LEU A 78 -11.94 15.53 -10.90
N TRP A 79 -10.69 16.01 -10.90
CA TRP A 79 -9.67 15.52 -11.83
C TRP A 79 -9.43 14.03 -11.66
N GLN A 80 -9.19 13.56 -10.43
CA GLN A 80 -8.97 12.14 -10.15
C GLN A 80 -10.20 11.28 -10.51
N GLY A 81 -11.40 11.78 -10.22
CA GLY A 81 -12.63 11.09 -10.56
C GLY A 81 -12.84 10.98 -12.07
N ILE A 82 -12.73 12.10 -12.79
CA ILE A 82 -12.93 12.14 -14.25
C ILE A 82 -11.82 11.35 -14.96
N ALA A 83 -10.55 11.62 -14.62
CA ALA A 83 -9.42 10.91 -15.23
C ALA A 83 -9.46 9.41 -14.94
N GLY A 84 -9.81 9.01 -13.69
CA GLY A 84 -9.96 7.60 -13.32
C GLY A 84 -11.09 6.91 -14.07
N LEU A 85 -12.27 7.52 -14.16
CA LEU A 85 -13.38 6.96 -14.94
C LEU A 85 -13.05 6.89 -16.43
N CYS A 86 -12.47 7.94 -17.02
CA CYS A 86 -12.02 7.93 -18.40
C CYS A 86 -10.98 6.81 -18.64
N TRP A 87 -10.04 6.64 -17.71
CA TRP A 87 -9.04 5.57 -17.80
C TRP A 87 -9.66 4.19 -17.76
N VAL A 88 -10.51 3.91 -16.76
CA VAL A 88 -11.18 2.61 -16.60
C VAL A 88 -11.99 2.26 -17.86
N LEU A 89 -12.80 3.22 -18.36
CA LEU A 89 -13.67 2.98 -19.51
C LEU A 89 -12.91 2.92 -20.85
N ALA A 90 -11.83 3.70 -21.01
CA ALA A 90 -11.09 3.76 -22.27
C ALA A 90 -10.02 2.68 -22.39
N ALA A 91 -9.37 2.32 -21.29
CA ALA A 91 -8.32 1.31 -21.27
C ALA A 91 -8.87 -0.11 -21.28
N ASP A 92 -10.07 -0.30 -20.75
CA ASP A 92 -10.78 -1.60 -20.68
C ASP A 92 -9.84 -2.76 -20.29
N ARG A 93 -9.06 -2.53 -19.22
CA ARG A 93 -8.01 -3.47 -18.82
C ARG A 93 -8.59 -4.66 -18.10
N VAL A 94 -8.53 -5.81 -18.77
CA VAL A 94 -8.86 -7.10 -18.18
C VAL A 94 -7.79 -7.45 -17.13
N PRO A 95 -8.20 -7.84 -15.90
CA PRO A 95 -7.29 -8.33 -14.88
C PRO A 95 -6.47 -9.51 -15.35
N SER A 96 -5.17 -9.52 -15.03
CA SER A 96 -4.24 -10.58 -15.43
C SER A 96 -3.39 -11.04 -14.26
N ALA A 97 -2.72 -12.19 -14.39
CA ALA A 97 -1.88 -12.77 -13.35
C ALA A 97 -2.65 -12.87 -12.01
N ASP A 98 -2.04 -12.46 -10.92
CA ASP A 98 -2.63 -12.52 -9.57
C ASP A 98 -4.01 -11.85 -9.45
N GLN A 99 -4.24 -10.76 -10.17
CA GLN A 99 -5.55 -10.09 -10.18
C GLN A 99 -6.65 -11.02 -10.72
N ALA A 100 -6.36 -11.71 -11.83
CA ALA A 100 -7.29 -12.68 -12.42
C ALA A 100 -7.58 -13.82 -11.45
N SER A 101 -6.56 -14.28 -10.69
CA SER A 101 -6.73 -15.33 -9.71
C SER A 101 -7.59 -14.90 -8.52
N VAL A 102 -7.44 -13.66 -8.03
CA VAL A 102 -8.27 -13.14 -6.94
C VAL A 102 -9.73 -12.94 -7.37
N ILE A 103 -9.94 -12.33 -8.54
CA ILE A 103 -11.30 -12.15 -9.11
C ILE A 103 -11.94 -13.50 -9.43
N GLY A 104 -11.16 -14.42 -10.03
CA GLY A 104 -11.62 -15.78 -10.29
C GLY A 104 -12.10 -16.47 -9.02
N ALA A 105 -11.29 -16.40 -7.95
CA ALA A 105 -11.69 -16.94 -6.65
C ALA A 105 -12.98 -16.31 -6.12
N ALA A 106 -13.16 -14.99 -6.23
CA ALA A 106 -14.39 -14.32 -5.82
C ALA A 106 -15.62 -14.78 -6.61
N ILE A 107 -15.48 -14.99 -7.92
CA ILE A 107 -16.53 -15.51 -8.79
C ILE A 107 -16.88 -16.96 -8.43
N ASP A 108 -15.84 -17.81 -8.25
CA ASP A 108 -16.00 -19.21 -7.87
C ASP A 108 -16.76 -19.33 -6.53
N PHE A 109 -16.40 -18.50 -5.54
CA PHE A 109 -17.09 -18.45 -4.23
C PHE A 109 -18.58 -18.06 -4.34
N ILE A 110 -18.93 -17.20 -5.29
CA ILE A 110 -20.35 -16.86 -5.56
C ILE A 110 -21.08 -18.07 -6.13
N GLN A 111 -20.42 -18.86 -6.97
CA GLN A 111 -20.98 -20.06 -7.60
C GLN A 111 -20.98 -21.27 -6.65
N GLY A 112 -20.34 -21.17 -5.48
CA GLY A 112 -20.22 -22.24 -4.50
C GLY A 112 -19.06 -23.20 -4.80
N ASP A 113 -18.17 -22.83 -5.70
CA ASP A 113 -16.91 -23.53 -5.94
C ASP A 113 -15.81 -22.98 -5.01
N TYR A 114 -15.20 -23.86 -4.26
CA TYR A 114 -14.14 -23.55 -3.29
C TYR A 114 -12.80 -24.23 -3.64
N GLY A 115 -12.64 -24.76 -4.85
CA GLY A 115 -11.44 -25.47 -5.28
C GLY A 115 -10.16 -24.67 -5.11
N THR A 116 -10.22 -23.32 -5.27
CA THR A 116 -9.06 -22.42 -5.07
C THR A 116 -8.51 -22.40 -3.64
N LEU A 117 -9.25 -22.94 -2.64
CA LEU A 117 -8.78 -23.07 -1.25
C LEU A 117 -7.88 -24.29 -1.01
N ALA A 118 -7.79 -25.22 -1.96
CA ALA A 118 -6.89 -26.36 -1.84
C ALA A 118 -5.42 -25.90 -1.69
N PRO A 119 -4.59 -26.61 -0.91
CA PRO A 119 -3.25 -26.14 -0.52
C PRO A 119 -2.31 -25.82 -1.70
N ASP A 120 -2.48 -26.50 -2.83
CA ASP A 120 -1.74 -26.34 -4.08
C ASP A 120 -2.38 -25.32 -5.06
N HIS A 121 -3.55 -24.77 -4.72
CA HIS A 121 -4.26 -23.77 -5.51
C HIS A 121 -4.05 -22.36 -4.96
N TYR A 122 -4.47 -21.35 -5.72
CA TYR A 122 -4.09 -19.96 -5.50
C TYR A 122 -4.37 -19.44 -4.08
N CYS A 123 -5.61 -19.53 -3.59
CA CYS A 123 -5.96 -19.03 -2.24
C CYS A 123 -5.44 -19.94 -1.12
N GLY A 124 -5.22 -21.23 -1.40
CA GLY A 124 -4.58 -22.14 -0.47
C GLY A 124 -3.08 -21.89 -0.35
N LEU A 125 -2.40 -21.62 -1.46
CA LEU A 125 -0.97 -21.27 -1.52
C LEU A 125 -0.71 -19.86 -0.95
N TYR A 126 -1.47 -18.88 -1.41
CA TYR A 126 -1.40 -17.48 -0.99
C TYR A 126 -2.53 -17.13 -0.04
N ALA A 127 -2.58 -17.79 1.11
CA ALA A 127 -3.68 -17.68 2.07
C ALA A 127 -4.08 -16.22 2.42
N HIS A 128 -3.13 -15.29 2.36
CA HIS A 128 -3.38 -13.86 2.58
C HIS A 128 -4.22 -13.18 1.50
N GLN A 129 -4.36 -13.78 0.31
CA GLN A 129 -5.19 -13.26 -0.77
C GLN A 129 -6.69 -13.55 -0.56
N LEU A 130 -7.02 -14.35 0.43
CA LEU A 130 -8.42 -14.60 0.80
C LEU A 130 -9.13 -13.32 1.29
N GLY A 131 -8.40 -12.36 1.88
CA GLY A 131 -8.95 -11.06 2.26
C GLY A 131 -9.44 -10.23 1.05
N PRO A 132 -8.60 -9.96 0.05
CA PRO A 132 -9.02 -9.34 -1.22
C PRO A 132 -10.15 -10.10 -1.91
N ALA A 133 -10.04 -11.43 -2.05
CA ALA A 133 -11.08 -12.25 -2.68
C ALA A 133 -12.44 -12.14 -1.95
N ALA A 134 -12.42 -12.13 -0.62
CA ALA A 134 -13.64 -11.93 0.19
C ALA A 134 -14.24 -10.54 0.01
N MET A 135 -13.40 -9.50 -0.13
CA MET A 135 -13.88 -8.13 -0.44
C MET A 135 -14.57 -8.10 -1.81
N GLU A 136 -13.96 -8.70 -2.82
CA GLU A 136 -14.52 -8.73 -4.18
C GLU A 136 -15.79 -9.56 -4.24
N GLU A 137 -15.82 -10.73 -3.60
CA GLU A 137 -17.05 -11.52 -3.45
C GLU A 137 -18.17 -10.70 -2.81
N MET A 138 -17.86 -9.98 -1.73
CA MET A 138 -18.84 -9.12 -1.04
C MET A 138 -19.35 -8.02 -1.97
N LEU A 139 -18.48 -7.36 -2.71
CA LEU A 139 -18.88 -6.31 -3.67
C LEU A 139 -19.78 -6.87 -4.78
N PHE A 140 -19.41 -7.99 -5.38
CA PHE A 140 -20.21 -8.65 -6.40
C PHE A 140 -21.59 -9.08 -5.88
N ARG A 141 -21.68 -9.60 -4.66
CA ARG A 141 -22.97 -9.95 -4.04
C ARG A 141 -23.86 -8.73 -3.76
N ILE A 142 -23.26 -7.60 -3.35
CA ILE A 142 -24.01 -6.36 -3.08
C ILE A 142 -24.52 -5.73 -4.37
N LEU A 143 -23.69 -5.75 -5.42
CA LEU A 143 -23.99 -5.07 -6.69
C LEU A 143 -24.73 -5.95 -7.69
N GLY A 144 -24.80 -7.25 -7.43
CA GLY A 144 -25.55 -8.22 -8.23
C GLY A 144 -24.88 -8.65 -9.53
N GLU A 145 -23.68 -8.15 -9.81
CA GLU A 145 -22.93 -8.46 -11.02
C GLU A 145 -21.47 -8.78 -10.68
N ALA A 146 -20.95 -9.86 -11.27
CA ALA A 146 -19.54 -10.26 -11.15
C ALA A 146 -18.72 -9.62 -12.27
N ASP A 147 -18.64 -8.29 -12.26
CA ASP A 147 -17.91 -7.49 -13.22
C ASP A 147 -16.75 -6.73 -12.55
N TYR A 148 -15.53 -6.95 -13.03
CA TYR A 148 -14.33 -6.28 -12.51
C TYR A 148 -14.37 -4.75 -12.71
N HIS A 149 -15.07 -4.22 -13.70
CA HIS A 149 -15.24 -2.78 -13.89
C HIS A 149 -15.90 -2.11 -12.67
N VAL A 150 -16.80 -2.82 -12.01
CA VAL A 150 -17.45 -2.33 -10.78
C VAL A 150 -16.39 -2.11 -9.69
N ILE A 151 -15.44 -3.05 -9.54
CA ILE A 151 -14.35 -2.92 -8.57
C ILE A 151 -13.45 -1.75 -8.96
N GLN A 152 -13.11 -1.62 -10.24
CA GLN A 152 -12.31 -0.50 -10.76
C GLN A 152 -12.99 0.86 -10.48
N ILE A 153 -14.31 0.96 -10.65
CA ILE A 153 -15.07 2.18 -10.31
C ILE A 153 -15.06 2.45 -8.80
N VAL A 154 -15.19 1.43 -7.96
CA VAL A 154 -15.02 1.57 -6.51
C VAL A 154 -13.61 2.08 -6.18
N PHE A 155 -12.58 1.61 -6.87
CA PHE A 155 -11.20 2.08 -6.69
C PHE A 155 -11.04 3.54 -7.12
N VAL A 156 -11.71 4.00 -8.19
CA VAL A 156 -11.76 5.43 -8.53
C VAL A 156 -12.35 6.24 -7.38
N LEU A 157 -13.46 5.80 -6.79
CA LEU A 157 -14.08 6.49 -5.66
C LEU A 157 -13.19 6.53 -4.41
N LEU A 158 -12.51 5.43 -4.11
CA LEU A 158 -11.55 5.38 -3.00
C LEU A 158 -10.34 6.28 -3.25
N ASN A 159 -9.86 6.36 -4.48
CA ASN A 159 -8.78 7.27 -4.87
C ASN A 159 -9.20 8.74 -4.69
N VAL A 160 -10.39 9.11 -5.13
CA VAL A 160 -10.98 10.43 -4.89
C VAL A 160 -11.08 10.74 -3.39
N ALA A 161 -11.56 9.78 -2.59
CA ALA A 161 -11.62 9.92 -1.13
C ALA A 161 -10.22 10.06 -0.51
N GLY A 162 -9.20 9.41 -1.08
CA GLY A 162 -7.79 9.56 -0.71
C GLY A 162 -7.28 10.99 -0.86
N ILE A 163 -7.67 11.70 -1.94
CA ILE A 163 -7.34 13.13 -2.12
C ILE A 163 -7.94 13.98 -0.99
N TYR A 164 -9.17 13.67 -0.57
CA TYR A 164 -9.78 14.36 0.57
C TYR A 164 -9.05 14.09 1.88
N CYS A 165 -8.53 12.86 2.08
CA CYS A 165 -7.70 12.54 3.24
C CYS A 165 -6.39 13.35 3.24
N ILE A 166 -5.71 13.46 2.09
CA ILE A 166 -4.49 14.29 1.94
C ILE A 166 -4.79 15.74 2.26
N TYR A 167 -5.88 16.29 1.70
CA TYR A 167 -6.34 17.64 2.05
C TYR A 167 -6.55 17.80 3.55
N GLY A 168 -7.20 16.82 4.18
CA GLY A 168 -7.42 16.80 5.63
C GLY A 168 -6.13 16.83 6.44
N ILE A 169 -5.15 15.99 6.08
CA ILE A 169 -3.82 15.96 6.72
C ILE A 169 -3.13 17.32 6.59
N LEU A 170 -3.03 17.84 5.36
CA LEU A 170 -2.35 19.10 5.10
C LEU A 170 -2.99 20.29 5.85
N LYS A 171 -4.33 20.31 5.92
CA LYS A 171 -5.08 21.30 6.65
C LYS A 171 -4.83 21.23 8.15
N GLU A 172 -4.76 20.02 8.72
CA GLU A 172 -4.54 19.84 10.15
C GLU A 172 -3.09 20.06 10.56
N VAL A 173 -2.12 19.68 9.72
CA VAL A 173 -0.69 19.80 10.04
C VAL A 173 -0.19 21.22 9.84
N SER A 174 -0.47 21.84 8.71
CA SER A 174 0.02 23.18 8.38
C SER A 174 -1.06 24.25 8.39
N GLY A 175 -2.19 23.97 7.75
CA GLY A 175 -3.28 24.91 7.54
C GLY A 175 -2.96 26.08 6.60
N ARG A 176 -1.69 26.30 6.20
CA ARG A 176 -1.27 27.39 5.31
C ARG A 176 -1.84 27.22 3.92
N LEU A 177 -2.27 28.33 3.29
CA LEU A 177 -2.89 28.32 1.97
C LEU A 177 -2.01 27.63 0.93
N ALA A 178 -0.75 28.04 0.82
CA ALA A 178 0.18 27.50 -0.17
C ALA A 178 0.36 25.99 0.01
N VAL A 179 0.59 25.52 1.23
CA VAL A 179 0.81 24.09 1.54
C VAL A 179 -0.43 23.26 1.21
N VAL A 180 -1.61 23.70 1.68
CA VAL A 180 -2.86 22.94 1.48
C VAL A 180 -3.25 22.93 0.01
N THR A 181 -3.22 24.07 -0.66
CA THR A 181 -3.63 24.18 -2.07
C THR A 181 -2.69 23.39 -2.98
N MET A 182 -1.39 23.63 -2.88
CA MET A 182 -0.41 22.98 -3.76
C MET A 182 -0.29 21.48 -3.46
N GLY A 183 -0.19 21.10 -2.19
CA GLY A 183 -0.09 19.68 -1.82
C GLY A 183 -1.30 18.88 -2.28
N THR A 184 -2.51 19.45 -2.19
CA THR A 184 -3.73 18.80 -2.68
C THR A 184 -3.77 18.72 -4.21
N LEU A 185 -3.39 19.78 -4.93
CA LEU A 185 -3.35 19.76 -6.40
C LEU A 185 -2.27 18.82 -6.93
N LEU A 186 -1.08 18.79 -6.30
CA LEU A 186 -0.02 17.84 -6.67
C LEU A 186 -0.45 16.39 -6.44
N ALA A 187 -1.08 16.10 -5.29
CA ALA A 187 -1.64 14.77 -5.05
C ALA A 187 -2.75 14.44 -6.07
N GLY A 188 -3.64 15.39 -6.35
CA GLY A 188 -4.69 15.25 -7.35
C GLY A 188 -4.16 15.05 -8.77
N SER A 189 -2.99 15.58 -9.12
CA SER A 189 -2.37 15.41 -10.45
C SER A 189 -1.57 14.11 -10.61
N CYS A 190 -1.51 13.27 -9.58
CA CYS A 190 -0.76 12.00 -9.63
C CYS A 190 -1.40 11.01 -10.62
N MET A 191 -0.81 10.89 -11.82
CA MET A 191 -1.31 9.98 -12.85
C MET A 191 -1.10 8.50 -12.48
N ALA A 192 -0.06 8.18 -11.70
CA ALA A 192 0.13 6.82 -11.23
C ALA A 192 -1.10 6.31 -10.45
N SER A 193 -1.69 7.12 -9.57
CA SER A 193 -2.89 6.75 -8.83
C SER A 193 -4.12 6.56 -9.75
N VAL A 194 -4.21 7.30 -10.87
CA VAL A 194 -5.23 7.10 -11.90
C VAL A 194 -5.06 5.75 -12.58
N PHE A 195 -3.85 5.42 -13.02
CA PHE A 195 -3.58 4.15 -13.71
C PHE A 195 -3.78 2.94 -12.80
N TYR A 196 -3.46 3.06 -11.51
CA TYR A 196 -3.69 2.00 -10.53
C TYR A 196 -5.16 1.71 -10.24
N THR A 197 -6.11 2.56 -10.66
CA THR A 197 -7.54 2.25 -10.50
C THR A 197 -7.99 1.04 -11.30
N SER A 198 -7.31 0.71 -12.39
CA SER A 198 -7.56 -0.51 -13.17
C SER A 198 -6.79 -1.73 -12.65
N TRP A 199 -5.96 -1.56 -11.61
CA TRP A 199 -5.21 -2.66 -10.99
C TRP A 199 -6.01 -3.25 -9.83
N VAL A 200 -6.78 -4.29 -10.11
CA VAL A 200 -7.72 -4.90 -9.16
C VAL A 200 -7.00 -5.91 -8.27
N TYR A 201 -6.23 -5.42 -7.28
CA TYR A 201 -5.43 -6.28 -6.41
C TYR A 201 -5.28 -5.75 -4.97
N GLY A 202 -6.11 -4.78 -4.56
CA GLY A 202 -6.18 -4.26 -3.19
C GLY A 202 -5.25 -3.06 -2.88
N GLU A 203 -4.41 -2.58 -3.83
CA GLU A 203 -3.53 -1.43 -3.60
C GLU A 203 -4.29 -0.14 -3.31
N ILE A 204 -5.28 0.21 -4.13
CA ILE A 204 -6.05 1.43 -3.95
C ILE A 204 -6.82 1.45 -2.62
N PRO A 205 -7.56 0.39 -2.25
CA PRO A 205 -8.17 0.32 -0.92
C PRO A 205 -7.15 0.42 0.22
N TRP A 206 -5.99 -0.21 0.08
CA TRP A 206 -4.91 -0.13 1.06
C TRP A 206 -4.36 1.30 1.19
N VAL A 207 -4.09 1.98 0.08
CA VAL A 207 -3.63 3.38 0.07
C VAL A 207 -4.66 4.29 0.73
N PHE A 208 -5.95 4.12 0.42
CA PHE A 208 -7.02 4.86 1.06
C PHE A 208 -7.04 4.63 2.58
N CYS A 209 -7.01 3.37 3.04
CA CYS A 209 -6.96 3.04 4.48
C CYS A 209 -5.74 3.66 5.16
N SER A 210 -4.59 3.66 4.47
CA SER A 210 -3.34 4.27 4.96
C SER A 210 -3.48 5.78 5.16
N LEU A 211 -3.98 6.49 4.14
CA LEU A 211 -4.20 7.94 4.20
C LEU A 211 -5.26 8.31 5.25
N PHE A 212 -6.34 7.55 5.32
CA PHE A 212 -7.40 7.78 6.29
C PHE A 212 -6.92 7.56 7.72
N SER A 213 -6.17 6.48 7.99
CA SER A 213 -5.61 6.22 9.31
C SER A 213 -4.61 7.31 9.73
N ALA A 214 -3.75 7.77 8.81
CA ALA A 214 -2.82 8.87 9.05
C ALA A 214 -3.56 10.19 9.36
N TRP A 215 -4.62 10.50 8.61
CA TRP A 215 -5.46 11.66 8.89
C TRP A 215 -6.12 11.58 10.26
N MET A 216 -6.69 10.43 10.60
CA MET A 216 -7.29 10.21 11.92
C MET A 216 -6.27 10.30 13.04
N LEU A 217 -5.03 9.83 12.82
CA LEU A 217 -3.94 9.95 13.80
C LEU A 217 -3.60 11.42 14.06
N VAL A 218 -3.42 12.23 13.02
CA VAL A 218 -3.19 13.68 13.16
C VAL A 218 -4.33 14.34 13.94
N ARG A 219 -5.57 14.01 13.64
CA ARG A 219 -6.74 14.53 14.37
C ARG A 219 -6.79 14.09 15.82
N TYR A 220 -6.41 12.84 16.10
CA TYR A 220 -6.33 12.37 17.48
C TYR A 220 -5.26 13.11 18.28
N ILE A 221 -4.07 13.26 17.71
CA ILE A 221 -2.97 14.02 18.36
C ILE A 221 -3.42 15.45 18.70
N LYS A 222 -4.17 16.09 17.79
CA LYS A 222 -4.59 17.49 17.91
C LYS A 222 -5.80 17.69 18.82
N TYR A 223 -6.80 16.83 18.71
CA TYR A 223 -8.10 17.03 19.35
C TYR A 223 -8.47 16.01 20.43
N GLY A 224 -7.75 14.90 20.54
CA GLY A 224 -8.00 13.85 21.54
C GLY A 224 -9.33 13.11 21.40
N LYS A 225 -9.99 13.15 20.20
CA LYS A 225 -11.32 12.58 20.01
C LYS A 225 -11.27 11.05 19.84
N THR A 226 -12.04 10.32 20.64
CA THR A 226 -12.13 8.85 20.58
C THR A 226 -12.56 8.33 19.21
N GLY A 227 -13.45 9.03 18.49
CA GLY A 227 -13.84 8.65 17.13
C GLY A 227 -12.67 8.57 16.14
N SER A 228 -11.60 9.35 16.36
CA SER A 228 -10.38 9.23 15.56
C SER A 228 -9.66 7.91 15.81
N LEU A 229 -9.62 7.43 17.06
CA LEU A 229 -9.03 6.12 17.38
C LEU A 229 -9.81 4.97 16.74
N VAL A 230 -11.14 5.04 16.78
CA VAL A 230 -12.01 4.07 16.08
C VAL A 230 -11.69 4.07 14.59
N GLY A 231 -11.61 5.27 13.97
CA GLY A 231 -11.24 5.38 12.54
C GLY A 231 -9.88 4.78 12.23
N ILE A 232 -8.86 4.97 13.08
CA ILE A 232 -7.53 4.37 12.90
C ILE A 232 -7.63 2.84 12.95
N VAL A 233 -8.22 2.30 14.02
CA VAL A 233 -8.32 0.84 14.21
C VAL A 233 -9.05 0.18 13.05
N THR A 234 -10.19 0.75 12.64
CA THR A 234 -10.97 0.24 11.49
C THR A 234 -10.14 0.26 10.20
N ALA A 235 -9.49 1.40 9.90
CA ALA A 235 -8.69 1.53 8.68
C ALA A 235 -7.47 0.59 8.67
N LEU A 236 -6.77 0.45 9.79
CA LEU A 236 -5.66 -0.48 9.90
C LEU A 236 -6.11 -1.94 9.79
N THR A 237 -7.26 -2.29 10.36
CA THR A 237 -7.84 -3.63 10.24
C THR A 237 -8.18 -3.94 8.80
N LEU A 238 -8.99 -3.10 8.15
CA LEU A 238 -9.37 -3.28 6.74
C LEU A 238 -8.15 -3.28 5.82
N GLY A 239 -7.23 -2.33 6.02
CA GLY A 239 -6.01 -2.26 5.23
C GLY A 239 -5.16 -3.53 5.36
N THR A 240 -5.04 -4.12 6.56
CA THR A 240 -4.29 -5.36 6.79
C THR A 240 -4.96 -6.56 6.12
N LEU A 241 -6.29 -6.64 6.13
CA LEU A 241 -7.03 -7.69 5.44
C LEU A 241 -6.82 -7.64 3.92
N LEU A 242 -6.65 -6.43 3.36
CA LEU A 242 -6.46 -6.24 1.93
C LEU A 242 -5.00 -6.37 1.51
N ARG A 243 -4.06 -5.88 2.34
CA ARG A 243 -2.61 -5.92 2.07
C ARG A 243 -1.81 -6.02 3.36
N LYS A 244 -1.00 -7.06 3.48
CA LYS A 244 -0.10 -7.26 4.65
C LYS A 244 0.86 -6.08 4.87
N ASN A 245 1.19 -5.30 3.85
CA ASN A 245 2.03 -4.12 3.96
C ASN A 245 1.49 -3.08 4.95
N THR A 246 0.19 -3.11 5.29
CA THR A 246 -0.41 -2.30 6.35
C THR A 246 0.23 -2.54 7.71
N LEU A 247 0.85 -3.70 7.95
CA LEU A 247 1.56 -3.99 9.21
C LEU A 247 2.66 -2.95 9.49
N VAL A 248 3.29 -2.39 8.47
CA VAL A 248 4.27 -1.29 8.62
C VAL A 248 3.61 -0.08 9.27
N LEU A 249 2.38 0.24 8.87
CA LEU A 249 1.61 1.34 9.47
C LEU A 249 1.14 1.01 10.89
N VAL A 250 0.78 -0.24 11.15
CA VAL A 250 0.45 -0.70 12.52
C VAL A 250 1.65 -0.50 13.43
N VAL A 251 2.85 -0.90 13.00
CA VAL A 251 4.09 -0.69 13.76
C VAL A 251 4.35 0.81 13.97
N ALA A 252 4.25 1.63 12.91
CA ALA A 252 4.41 3.08 13.02
C ALA A 252 3.38 3.71 13.99
N TYR A 253 2.14 3.27 13.93
CA TYR A 253 1.10 3.69 14.86
C TYR A 253 1.43 3.30 16.31
N CYS A 254 1.90 2.07 16.53
CA CYS A 254 2.34 1.61 17.85
C CYS A 254 3.52 2.44 18.38
N MET A 255 4.51 2.78 17.54
CA MET A 255 5.64 3.61 17.93
C MET A 255 5.20 5.02 18.34
N VAL A 256 4.36 5.68 17.54
CA VAL A 256 3.83 7.02 17.87
C VAL A 256 2.97 6.97 19.13
N GLY A 257 2.13 5.93 19.25
CA GLY A 257 1.30 5.71 20.44
C GLY A 257 2.12 5.49 21.70
N ALA A 258 3.17 4.68 21.64
CA ALA A 258 4.07 4.43 22.76
C ALA A 258 4.74 5.73 23.24
N VAL A 259 5.34 6.51 22.32
CA VAL A 259 5.94 7.81 22.65
C VAL A 259 4.94 8.73 23.37
N ARG A 260 3.70 8.76 22.88
CA ARG A 260 2.66 9.59 23.49
C ARG A 260 2.23 9.09 24.87
N ILE A 261 2.09 7.77 25.06
CA ILE A 261 1.73 7.17 26.36
C ILE A 261 2.82 7.41 27.40
N PHE A 262 4.11 7.30 27.02
CA PHE A 262 5.24 7.63 27.89
C PHE A 262 5.25 9.11 28.29
N SER A 263 4.82 10.00 27.39
CA SER A 263 4.73 11.44 27.68
C SER A 263 3.50 11.79 28.51
N LYS A 264 2.37 11.17 28.23
CA LYS A 264 1.09 11.38 28.90
C LYS A 264 0.24 10.12 28.82
N TRP A 265 -0.02 9.52 30.00
CA TRP A 265 -0.86 8.32 30.07
C TRP A 265 -2.25 8.54 29.45
N ASP A 266 -2.60 7.70 28.48
CA ASP A 266 -3.90 7.72 27.80
C ASP A 266 -4.41 6.28 27.60
N ARG A 267 -5.34 5.87 28.49
CA ARG A 267 -5.94 4.52 28.46
C ARG A 267 -6.66 4.22 27.14
N ARG A 268 -7.30 5.23 26.53
CA ARG A 268 -8.03 5.04 25.26
C ARG A 268 -7.08 4.74 24.11
N LEU A 269 -5.95 5.45 24.10
CA LEU A 269 -4.88 5.19 23.12
C LEU A 269 -4.31 3.79 23.32
N LEU A 270 -4.01 3.38 24.54
CA LEU A 270 -3.51 2.03 24.83
C LEU A 270 -4.49 0.94 24.33
N ILE A 271 -5.77 1.08 24.63
CA ILE A 271 -6.80 0.15 24.13
C ILE A 271 -6.80 0.11 22.61
N SER A 272 -6.70 1.26 21.93
CA SER A 272 -6.68 1.30 20.47
C SER A 272 -5.43 0.65 19.84
N LEU A 273 -4.26 0.72 20.52
CA LEU A 273 -3.06 0.01 20.09
C LEU A 273 -3.25 -1.51 20.18
N VAL A 274 -3.80 -1.99 21.29
CA VAL A 274 -4.11 -3.41 21.46
C VAL A 274 -5.11 -3.88 20.40
N LEU A 275 -6.16 -3.08 20.15
CA LEU A 275 -7.16 -3.42 19.12
C LEU A 275 -6.57 -3.39 17.71
N ALA A 276 -5.66 -2.45 17.39
CA ALA A 276 -5.01 -2.39 16.08
C ALA A 276 -4.11 -3.61 15.80
N LEU A 277 -3.60 -4.26 16.85
CA LEU A 277 -2.85 -5.51 16.73
C LEU A 277 -3.76 -6.73 16.70
N ALA A 278 -4.80 -6.76 17.54
CA ALA A 278 -5.64 -7.95 17.71
C ALA A 278 -6.73 -8.10 16.64
N LEU A 279 -7.42 -7.01 16.26
CA LEU A 279 -8.55 -7.09 15.34
C LEU A 279 -8.19 -7.60 13.95
N PRO A 280 -7.07 -7.22 13.30
CA PRO A 280 -6.70 -7.81 12.02
C PRO A 280 -6.57 -9.33 12.08
N LEU A 281 -5.94 -9.85 13.14
CA LEU A 281 -5.77 -11.30 13.33
C LEU A 281 -7.12 -12.00 13.54
N LEU A 282 -7.98 -11.42 14.38
CA LEU A 282 -9.33 -11.97 14.62
C LEU A 282 -10.19 -11.94 13.36
N CYS A 283 -10.12 -10.87 12.57
CA CYS A 283 -10.86 -10.77 11.32
C CYS A 283 -10.35 -11.77 10.28
N TYR A 284 -9.02 -11.98 10.17
CA TYR A 284 -8.48 -13.03 9.32
C TYR A 284 -8.99 -14.41 9.72
N GLN A 285 -8.92 -14.74 11.01
CA GLN A 285 -9.45 -16.02 11.51
C GLN A 285 -10.96 -16.13 11.23
N GLY A 286 -11.70 -15.04 11.34
CA GLY A 286 -13.13 -15.00 11.01
C GLY A 286 -13.39 -15.30 9.54
N ILE A 287 -12.61 -14.71 8.63
CA ILE A 287 -12.72 -14.96 7.17
C ILE A 287 -12.38 -16.43 6.88
N TYR A 288 -11.28 -16.96 7.41
CA TYR A 288 -10.91 -18.36 7.23
C TYR A 288 -12.00 -19.30 7.71
N LYS A 289 -12.49 -19.08 8.93
CA LYS A 289 -13.57 -19.91 9.50
C LYS A 289 -14.87 -19.84 8.70
N MET A 290 -15.19 -18.66 8.17
CA MET A 290 -16.35 -18.51 7.28
C MET A 290 -16.21 -19.39 6.03
N TYR A 291 -15.04 -19.38 5.36
CA TYR A 291 -14.83 -20.18 4.17
C TYR A 291 -14.70 -21.67 4.47
N GLU A 292 -14.08 -22.06 5.59
CA GLU A 292 -14.10 -23.46 6.06
C GLU A 292 -15.53 -24.00 6.27
N MET A 293 -16.40 -23.21 6.92
CA MET A 293 -17.79 -23.60 7.12
C MET A 293 -18.59 -23.69 5.81
N ARG A 294 -18.26 -22.86 4.83
CA ARG A 294 -18.95 -22.84 3.53
C ARG A 294 -18.47 -23.95 2.60
N SER A 295 -17.17 -24.26 2.62
CA SER A 295 -16.54 -25.24 1.75
C SER A 295 -16.55 -26.67 2.34
N GLY A 296 -16.61 -26.79 3.66
CA GLY A 296 -16.36 -28.05 4.36
C GLY A 296 -14.89 -28.50 4.34
N MET A 297 -13.98 -27.69 3.81
CA MET A 297 -12.53 -27.96 3.72
C MET A 297 -11.79 -27.22 4.83
N GLU A 298 -10.77 -27.85 5.40
CA GLU A 298 -9.83 -27.18 6.29
C GLU A 298 -8.99 -26.18 5.49
N HIS A 299 -8.84 -24.95 5.98
CA HIS A 299 -8.10 -23.92 5.28
C HIS A 299 -6.60 -24.13 5.39
N SER A 300 -5.90 -24.11 4.24
CA SER A 300 -4.44 -24.11 4.21
C SER A 300 -3.86 -22.83 4.83
N ARG A 301 -2.80 -22.97 5.62
CA ARG A 301 -2.03 -21.83 6.13
C ARG A 301 -1.20 -21.16 5.03
N GLY A 302 -1.05 -21.81 3.89
CA GLY A 302 -0.30 -21.35 2.73
C GLY A 302 1.21 -21.33 2.92
N LEU A 303 1.88 -20.62 2.04
CA LEU A 303 3.33 -20.45 2.10
C LEU A 303 3.78 -19.82 3.41
N PRO A 304 4.80 -20.38 4.08
CA PRO A 304 5.35 -19.79 5.29
C PRO A 304 6.09 -18.46 4.97
N THR A 305 6.18 -17.58 5.96
CA THR A 305 6.90 -16.30 5.79
C THR A 305 8.38 -16.51 5.45
N SER A 306 8.99 -17.59 5.94
CA SER A 306 10.37 -17.96 5.62
C SER A 306 10.60 -18.20 4.12
N ALA A 307 9.62 -18.71 3.39
CA ALA A 307 9.70 -18.90 1.94
C ALA A 307 9.90 -17.55 1.21
N TYR A 308 9.13 -16.52 1.59
CA TYR A 308 9.28 -15.17 1.01
C TYR A 308 10.60 -14.51 1.41
N LEU A 309 11.05 -14.72 2.65
CA LEU A 309 12.33 -14.20 3.11
C LEU A 309 13.49 -14.89 2.36
N TYR A 310 13.42 -16.20 2.18
CA TYR A 310 14.39 -16.96 1.39
C TYR A 310 14.44 -16.46 -0.06
N LEU A 311 13.27 -16.31 -0.71
CA LEU A 311 13.20 -15.77 -2.06
C LEU A 311 13.87 -14.38 -2.16
N GLY A 312 13.68 -13.52 -1.16
CA GLY A 312 14.33 -12.21 -1.09
C GLY A 312 15.86 -12.25 -0.99
N MET A 313 16.43 -13.38 -0.52
CA MET A 313 17.88 -13.59 -0.41
C MET A 313 18.44 -14.35 -1.60
N GLU A 314 17.62 -14.94 -2.43
CA GLU A 314 18.03 -15.73 -3.57
C GLU A 314 18.34 -14.85 -4.79
N GLU A 315 19.50 -15.08 -5.40
CA GLU A 315 19.92 -14.37 -6.60
C GLU A 315 19.73 -15.28 -7.82
N ILE A 316 18.90 -14.81 -8.75
CA ILE A 316 18.66 -15.50 -10.01
C ILE A 316 18.90 -14.53 -11.17
N GLY A 317 19.87 -14.86 -12.01
CA GLY A 317 20.24 -14.03 -13.15
C GLY A 317 20.68 -12.60 -12.79
N GLY A 318 21.38 -12.42 -11.67
CA GLY A 318 21.83 -11.11 -11.18
C GLY A 318 20.76 -10.31 -10.45
N ARG A 319 19.64 -10.93 -10.07
CA ARG A 319 18.53 -10.27 -9.39
C ARG A 319 18.16 -10.99 -8.10
N TYR A 320 17.99 -10.24 -7.03
CA TYR A 320 17.51 -10.76 -5.76
C TYR A 320 15.99 -10.64 -5.65
N GLY A 321 15.36 -11.65 -5.06
CA GLY A 321 13.92 -11.64 -4.79
C GLY A 321 13.03 -11.77 -6.02
N TRP A 322 13.59 -12.24 -7.14
CA TRP A 322 12.83 -12.44 -8.38
C TRP A 322 12.04 -13.74 -8.33
N TYR A 323 10.75 -13.67 -8.74
CA TYR A 323 9.92 -14.86 -8.86
C TYR A 323 10.36 -15.75 -10.03
N TYR A 324 10.42 -17.05 -9.80
CA TYR A 324 10.67 -18.08 -10.81
C TYR A 324 9.79 -19.32 -10.59
N SER A 325 9.65 -20.19 -11.59
CA SER A 325 8.70 -21.32 -11.56
C SER A 325 8.85 -22.23 -10.36
N ASP A 326 10.08 -22.45 -9.88
CA ASP A 326 10.39 -23.41 -8.82
C ASP A 326 10.63 -22.77 -7.45
N CYS A 327 10.33 -21.48 -7.30
CA CYS A 327 10.58 -20.75 -6.03
C CYS A 327 9.83 -21.37 -4.82
N TRP A 328 8.77 -22.13 -5.07
CA TRP A 328 7.99 -22.82 -4.04
C TRP A 328 8.19 -24.34 -4.03
N ALA A 329 9.25 -24.85 -4.68
CA ALA A 329 9.52 -26.28 -4.81
C ALA A 329 9.53 -27.02 -3.45
N GLN A 330 10.08 -26.41 -2.40
CA GLN A 330 10.13 -27.01 -1.06
C GLN A 330 8.74 -27.12 -0.41
N TYR A 331 7.84 -26.20 -0.68
CA TYR A 331 6.47 -26.27 -0.21
C TYR A 331 5.72 -27.42 -0.88
N TYR A 332 5.86 -27.57 -2.19
CA TYR A 332 5.26 -28.71 -2.93
C TYR A 332 5.89 -30.05 -2.55
N ALA A 333 7.21 -30.09 -2.29
CA ALA A 333 7.90 -31.30 -1.89
C ALA A 333 7.46 -31.83 -0.49
N THR A 334 6.85 -30.98 0.32
CA THR A 334 6.28 -31.33 1.64
C THR A 334 4.77 -31.56 1.59
N ASP A 335 4.21 -31.92 0.44
CA ASP A 335 2.76 -32.03 0.23
C ASP A 335 1.99 -30.79 0.72
N CYS A 336 2.52 -29.61 0.45
CA CYS A 336 1.98 -28.31 0.84
C CYS A 336 1.84 -28.13 2.37
N ASN A 337 2.70 -28.77 3.15
CA ASN A 337 2.73 -28.63 4.59
C ASN A 337 3.50 -27.38 5.01
N THR A 338 2.79 -26.37 5.51
CA THR A 338 3.36 -25.07 5.92
C THR A 338 4.43 -25.20 7.00
N GLU A 339 4.23 -26.08 8.00
CA GLU A 339 5.16 -26.19 9.14
C GLU A 339 6.46 -26.89 8.74
N GLN A 340 6.37 -27.95 7.95
CA GLN A 340 7.55 -28.67 7.45
C GLN A 340 8.34 -27.81 6.47
N SER A 341 7.66 -27.14 5.54
CA SER A 341 8.32 -26.23 4.59
C SER A 341 8.94 -25.00 5.28
N ASP A 342 8.32 -24.46 6.36
CA ASP A 342 8.90 -23.38 7.15
C ASP A 342 10.26 -23.74 7.74
N GLN A 343 10.37 -24.98 8.26
CA GLN A 343 11.64 -25.47 8.80
C GLN A 343 12.72 -25.54 7.70
N ILE A 344 12.39 -26.13 6.55
CA ILE A 344 13.33 -26.26 5.42
C ILE A 344 13.79 -24.89 4.94
N TYR A 345 12.87 -23.94 4.70
CA TYR A 345 13.24 -22.59 4.26
C TYR A 345 14.10 -21.85 5.30
N ARG A 346 13.88 -22.07 6.60
CA ARG A 346 14.73 -21.49 7.66
C ARG A 346 16.14 -22.06 7.63
N GLU A 347 16.28 -23.36 7.43
CA GLU A 347 17.60 -24.02 7.27
C GLU A 347 18.34 -23.48 6.05
N MET A 348 17.67 -23.40 4.89
CA MET A 348 18.22 -22.81 3.67
C MET A 348 18.65 -21.34 3.85
N MET A 349 17.86 -20.53 4.59
CA MET A 349 18.21 -19.15 4.92
C MET A 349 19.47 -19.09 5.80
N GLN A 350 19.60 -19.97 6.80
CA GLN A 350 20.78 -20.01 7.67
C GLN A 350 22.04 -20.35 6.89
N GLU A 351 21.99 -21.37 6.03
CA GLU A 351 23.11 -21.73 5.14
C GLU A 351 23.52 -20.56 4.24
N ARG A 352 22.54 -19.86 3.65
CA ARG A 352 22.83 -18.71 2.80
C ARG A 352 23.42 -17.53 3.57
N MET A 353 22.91 -17.23 4.76
CA MET A 353 23.48 -16.20 5.64
C MET A 353 24.94 -16.52 6.04
N GLN A 354 25.24 -17.80 6.30
CA GLN A 354 26.61 -18.22 6.60
C GLN A 354 27.53 -18.02 5.38
N ALA A 355 27.06 -18.38 4.19
CA ALA A 355 27.81 -18.16 2.95
C ALA A 355 28.06 -16.66 2.68
N MET A 356 27.05 -15.81 2.90
CA MET A 356 27.18 -14.36 2.76
C MET A 356 28.15 -13.77 3.80
N ASN A 357 28.12 -14.23 5.04
CA ASN A 357 29.07 -13.79 6.08
C ASN A 357 30.51 -14.21 5.73
N CYS A 358 30.72 -15.39 5.16
CA CYS A 358 32.04 -15.80 4.66
C CYS A 358 32.57 -14.88 3.55
N LEU A 359 31.70 -14.39 2.66
CA LEU A 359 32.07 -13.42 1.60
C LEU A 359 32.43 -12.05 2.18
N LEU A 360 31.76 -11.59 3.24
CA LEU A 360 32.05 -10.32 3.91
C LEU A 360 33.35 -10.36 4.72
N TYR A 361 33.80 -11.53 5.13
CA TYR A 361 35.06 -11.72 5.90
C TYR A 361 36.28 -12.10 5.02
N THR A 362 36.08 -12.35 3.73
CA THR A 362 37.21 -12.53 2.83
C THR A 362 37.83 -11.18 2.48
N SER A 363 39.14 -11.05 2.67
CA SER A 363 39.91 -9.81 2.47
C SER A 363 39.79 -9.22 1.06
N ASP A 364 39.39 -10.02 0.08
CA ASP A 364 39.17 -9.58 -1.31
C ASP A 364 37.96 -8.67 -1.49
N ALA A 365 36.97 -8.75 -0.59
CA ALA A 365 35.80 -7.85 -0.62
C ALA A 365 36.11 -6.44 -0.07
N ALA A 366 37.24 -6.26 0.61
CA ALA A 366 37.67 -4.96 1.13
C ALA A 366 38.56 -4.18 0.14
N ASP A 367 39.12 -4.84 -0.86
CA ASP A 367 39.99 -4.23 -1.87
C ASP A 367 39.24 -3.81 -3.15
N ASP A 368 37.98 -4.26 -3.33
CA ASP A 368 37.10 -3.90 -4.48
C ASP A 368 36.07 -2.82 -4.16
N LEU A 369 36.11 -2.20 -2.98
CA LEU A 369 35.30 -1.03 -2.56
C LEU A 369 36.14 0.22 -2.48
#